data_13f90c5c66af8f5566f55f7557d0150e
#
_entry.id   13f90c5c66af8f5566f55f7557d0150e
#
_cell.length_a   1.000
_cell.length_b   1.000
_cell.length_c   1.000
_cell.angle_alpha   90.00
_cell.angle_beta   90.00
_cell.angle_gamma   90.00
#
_symmetry.space_group_name_H-M   'P 1'
#
loop_
_entity.id
_entity.type
_entity.pdbx_description
1 polymer ?
#
loop_
_entity_poly.entity_id
_entity_poly.type
_entity_poly.pdbx_seq_one_letter_code
_entity_poly.pdbx_strand_id
1 'polypeptide(L)'
;MARVTRRKFLKSSGTGALAVKASGMAGILAAGKAPAYAQATTVHWLKWNDFVPAGDQILRQSMLAEAEKALGFKINMETIGLNDLQPRATAAIQAQGGADIIMIFDNKAQLYADSCADVSAVCESIGSAQGGYYDLSKANTHDGKKWIAVPYCIVGAMVAYRKSWFDEIGVSKFPETWDEYREAGKKLKAKGRPLGQTLGHTVGDAPAFAYPYLWSWGGREVEEDGKTVKLNTKRRSSR
;
A
#
# COMPACT_ATOMS: atom_id res chain seq x y z
N MET A 1 -9.99 -2.06 -39.31
CA MET A 1 -9.66 -1.02 -38.29
C MET A 1 -8.81 -1.70 -37.23
N ALA A 2 -7.54 -1.34 -37.11
CA ALA A 2 -6.64 -1.95 -36.12
C ALA A 2 -7.01 -1.47 -34.72
N ARG A 3 -7.30 -2.41 -33.80
CA ARG A 3 -7.56 -2.12 -32.39
C ARG A 3 -6.27 -1.58 -31.73
N VAL A 4 -6.30 -0.32 -31.33
CA VAL A 4 -5.22 0.27 -30.52
C VAL A 4 -5.31 -0.32 -29.13
N THR A 5 -4.27 -1.02 -28.67
CA THR A 5 -4.24 -1.58 -27.32
C THR A 5 -4.11 -0.46 -26.31
N ARG A 6 -4.72 -0.63 -25.10
CA ARG A 6 -4.69 0.33 -23.97
C ARG A 6 -3.28 0.81 -23.64
N ARG A 7 -2.29 -0.07 -23.75
CA ARG A 7 -0.87 0.24 -23.52
C ARG A 7 -0.25 1.15 -24.60
N LYS A 8 -0.69 1.01 -25.88
CA LYS A 8 -0.29 1.93 -26.95
C LYS A 8 -0.89 3.31 -26.74
N PHE A 9 -2.12 3.38 -26.21
CA PHE A 9 -2.78 4.63 -25.85
C PHE A 9 -2.02 5.37 -24.74
N LEU A 10 -1.67 4.71 -23.64
CA LEU A 10 -0.89 5.30 -22.54
C LEU A 10 0.52 5.73 -22.98
N LYS A 11 1.16 5.01 -23.88
CA LYS A 11 2.47 5.40 -24.45
C LYS A 11 2.37 6.54 -25.46
N SER A 12 1.28 6.62 -26.24
CA SER A 12 1.09 7.71 -27.21
C SER A 12 0.64 9.01 -26.56
N SER A 13 0.03 8.96 -25.37
CA SER A 13 -0.29 10.15 -24.58
C SER A 13 0.97 10.88 -24.07
N GLY A 14 2.09 10.15 -23.93
CA GLY A 14 3.39 10.72 -23.58
C GLY A 14 4.13 11.40 -24.74
N THR A 15 3.82 11.07 -25.99
CA THR A 15 4.49 11.63 -27.17
C THR A 15 3.72 12.76 -27.87
N GLY A 16 2.46 13.02 -27.49
CA GLY A 16 1.66 14.16 -27.92
C GLY A 16 1.95 15.47 -27.21
N ALA A 17 2.97 15.52 -26.35
CA ALA A 17 3.29 16.64 -25.45
C ALA A 17 4.11 17.77 -26.11
N LEU A 18 3.92 18.09 -27.37
CA LEU A 18 4.65 19.22 -28.01
C LEU A 18 3.90 20.54 -27.98
N ALA A 19 2.75 20.66 -27.31
CA ALA A 19 2.03 21.93 -27.20
C ALA A 19 1.50 22.31 -25.82
N VAL A 20 1.80 21.53 -24.75
CA VAL A 20 1.34 21.89 -23.39
C VAL A 20 2.54 21.91 -22.44
N LYS A 21 3.37 22.93 -22.58
CA LYS A 21 4.26 23.36 -21.49
C LYS A 21 3.36 23.81 -20.33
N ALA A 22 3.46 23.11 -19.22
CA ALA A 22 2.89 23.42 -17.91
C ALA A 22 1.55 22.79 -17.48
N SER A 23 1.03 21.77 -18.15
CA SER A 23 -0.13 21.08 -17.61
C SER A 23 -0.01 19.56 -17.78
N GLY A 24 0.73 18.93 -16.90
CA GLY A 24 0.65 17.48 -16.72
C GLY A 24 -0.77 17.04 -16.36
N MET A 25 -0.99 15.81 -15.98
CA MET A 25 -2.31 15.26 -15.58
C MET A 25 -3.09 16.18 -14.64
N ALA A 26 -2.39 16.93 -13.78
CA ALA A 26 -2.97 17.96 -12.91
C ALA A 26 -3.64 19.10 -13.70
N GLY A 27 -3.09 19.51 -14.85
CA GLY A 27 -3.72 20.52 -15.70
C GLY A 27 -4.96 20.00 -16.42
N ILE A 28 -4.99 18.71 -16.78
CA ILE A 28 -6.18 18.07 -17.35
C ILE A 28 -7.27 17.97 -16.29
N LEU A 29 -6.92 17.59 -15.06
CA LEU A 29 -7.85 17.53 -13.92
C LEU A 29 -8.36 18.92 -13.52
N ALA A 30 -7.51 19.95 -13.53
CA ALA A 30 -7.88 21.33 -13.21
C ALA A 30 -8.75 21.97 -14.29
N ALA A 31 -8.58 21.59 -15.56
CA ALA A 31 -9.40 22.08 -16.67
C ALA A 31 -10.84 21.53 -16.66
N GLY A 32 -11.15 20.51 -15.87
CA GLY A 32 -12.50 19.91 -15.76
C GLY A 32 -13.03 19.33 -17.08
N LYS A 33 -12.16 19.15 -18.08
CA LYS A 33 -12.54 18.59 -19.39
C LYS A 33 -11.66 17.38 -19.71
N ALA A 34 -12.28 16.21 -19.71
CA ALA A 34 -11.60 15.01 -20.17
C ALA A 34 -11.25 15.11 -21.66
N PRO A 35 -10.09 14.60 -22.11
CA PRO A 35 -9.78 14.48 -23.54
C PRO A 35 -10.88 13.70 -24.26
N ALA A 36 -11.19 14.07 -25.50
CA ALA A 36 -12.27 13.48 -26.28
C ALA A 36 -12.22 11.94 -26.38
N TYR A 37 -11.04 11.34 -26.23
CA TYR A 37 -10.83 9.90 -26.20
C TYR A 37 -11.19 9.22 -24.87
N ALA A 38 -11.35 9.97 -23.80
CA ALA A 38 -11.69 9.44 -22.48
C ALA A 38 -13.19 9.13 -22.31
N GLN A 39 -14.05 9.71 -23.15
CA GLN A 39 -15.51 9.59 -23.03
C GLN A 39 -16.05 8.18 -23.25
N ALA A 40 -15.29 7.30 -23.92
CA ALA A 40 -15.67 5.90 -24.16
C ALA A 40 -14.78 4.90 -23.37
N THR A 41 -13.92 5.39 -22.48
CA THR A 41 -12.96 4.55 -21.76
C THR A 41 -13.51 4.19 -20.39
N THR A 42 -13.44 2.92 -20.06
CA THR A 42 -13.66 2.42 -18.69
C THR A 42 -12.31 2.07 -18.09
N VAL A 43 -11.97 2.67 -16.97
CA VAL A 43 -10.78 2.33 -16.18
C VAL A 43 -11.15 1.22 -15.21
N HIS A 44 -10.44 0.13 -15.24
CA HIS A 44 -10.61 -0.98 -14.33
C HIS A 44 -9.64 -0.82 -13.14
N TRP A 45 -10.23 -0.60 -11.96
CA TRP A 45 -9.49 -0.51 -10.71
C TRP A 45 -9.71 -1.76 -9.86
N LEU A 46 -8.65 -2.52 -9.62
CA LEU A 46 -8.63 -3.68 -8.74
C LEU A 46 -8.11 -3.29 -7.37
N LYS A 47 -8.90 -3.51 -6.33
CA LYS A 47 -8.50 -3.29 -4.93
C LYS A 47 -8.94 -4.46 -4.05
N TRP A 48 -8.36 -4.55 -2.86
CA TRP A 48 -8.88 -5.46 -1.85
C TRP A 48 -10.18 -4.93 -1.24
N ASN A 49 -11.03 -5.84 -0.78
CA ASN A 49 -12.23 -5.49 -0.02
C ASN A 49 -11.82 -5.00 1.37
N ASP A 50 -12.27 -3.81 1.75
CA ASP A 50 -11.91 -3.18 3.02
C ASP A 50 -12.40 -4.00 4.23
N PHE A 51 -11.66 -3.96 5.34
CA PHE A 51 -12.13 -4.50 6.63
C PHE A 51 -13.36 -3.75 7.15
N VAL A 52 -13.55 -2.51 6.73
CA VAL A 52 -14.71 -1.68 7.04
C VAL A 52 -15.57 -1.54 5.77
N PRO A 53 -16.57 -2.41 5.55
CA PRO A 53 -17.38 -2.40 4.32
C PRO A 53 -18.03 -1.05 4.00
N ALA A 54 -18.32 -0.24 5.02
CA ALA A 54 -18.84 1.10 4.84
C ALA A 54 -17.87 2.01 4.06
N GLY A 55 -16.57 1.80 4.19
CA GLY A 55 -15.54 2.52 3.42
C GLY A 55 -15.67 2.26 1.92
N ASP A 56 -15.83 1.00 1.53
CA ASP A 56 -16.05 0.63 0.13
C ASP A 56 -17.38 1.18 -0.42
N GLN A 57 -18.41 1.26 0.40
CA GLN A 57 -19.69 1.85 0.00
C GLN A 57 -19.54 3.36 -0.27
N ILE A 58 -18.93 4.11 0.62
CA ILE A 58 -18.67 5.55 0.44
C ILE A 58 -17.82 5.78 -0.81
N LEU A 59 -16.79 4.98 -0.99
CA LEU A 59 -15.92 5.07 -2.16
C LEU A 59 -16.72 4.90 -3.46
N ARG A 60 -17.58 3.87 -3.55
CA ARG A 60 -18.41 3.61 -4.73
C ARG A 60 -19.49 4.66 -4.96
N GLN A 61 -20.20 5.05 -3.92
CA GLN A 61 -21.41 5.86 -4.04
C GLN A 61 -21.12 7.35 -4.17
N SER A 62 -20.02 7.83 -3.59
CA SER A 62 -19.66 9.24 -3.55
C SER A 62 -18.42 9.52 -4.40
N MET A 63 -17.28 9.02 -3.98
CA MET A 63 -15.99 9.43 -4.55
C MET A 63 -15.83 9.00 -6.02
N LEU A 64 -16.22 7.77 -6.38
CA LEU A 64 -16.12 7.32 -7.76
C LEU A 64 -17.13 8.05 -8.67
N ALA A 65 -18.34 8.32 -8.19
CA ALA A 65 -19.33 9.06 -8.94
C ALA A 65 -18.86 10.50 -9.25
N GLU A 66 -18.23 11.16 -8.27
CA GLU A 66 -17.63 12.48 -8.46
C GLU A 66 -16.45 12.43 -9.43
N ALA A 67 -15.57 11.43 -9.28
CA ALA A 67 -14.43 11.24 -10.17
C ALA A 67 -14.86 10.98 -11.62
N GLU A 68 -15.86 10.10 -11.84
CA GLU A 68 -16.41 9.81 -13.16
C GLU A 68 -16.99 11.07 -13.81
N LYS A 69 -17.71 11.88 -13.02
CA LYS A 69 -18.27 13.14 -13.49
C LYS A 69 -17.19 14.14 -13.86
N ALA A 70 -16.15 14.25 -13.04
CA ALA A 70 -15.04 15.18 -13.27
C ALA A 70 -14.14 14.77 -14.45
N LEU A 71 -13.91 13.47 -14.61
CA LEU A 71 -12.97 12.92 -15.60
C LEU A 71 -13.66 12.56 -16.93
N GLY A 72 -14.98 12.39 -16.96
CA GLY A 72 -15.75 12.06 -18.15
C GLY A 72 -15.57 10.63 -18.65
N PHE A 73 -15.09 9.70 -17.82
CA PHE A 73 -15.01 8.27 -18.11
C PHE A 73 -15.48 7.42 -16.94
N LYS A 74 -15.76 6.15 -17.20
CA LYS A 74 -16.26 5.21 -16.19
C LYS A 74 -15.13 4.55 -15.42
N ILE A 75 -15.37 4.27 -14.13
CA ILE A 75 -14.44 3.55 -13.27
C ILE A 75 -15.12 2.26 -12.79
N ASN A 76 -14.61 1.13 -13.24
CA ASN A 76 -15.04 -0.18 -12.78
C ASN A 76 -14.15 -0.60 -11.60
N MET A 77 -14.66 -0.47 -10.37
CA MET A 77 -13.94 -0.89 -9.16
C MET A 77 -14.29 -2.34 -8.83
N GLU A 78 -13.36 -3.25 -9.05
CA GLU A 78 -13.41 -4.64 -8.61
C GLU A 78 -12.76 -4.77 -7.24
N THR A 79 -13.38 -5.53 -6.33
CA THR A 79 -12.81 -5.85 -5.01
C THR A 79 -12.58 -7.35 -4.87
N ILE A 80 -11.43 -7.74 -4.32
CA ILE A 80 -11.06 -9.14 -4.09
C ILE A 80 -10.44 -9.32 -2.70
N GLY A 81 -10.23 -10.56 -2.29
CA GLY A 81 -9.54 -10.88 -1.05
C GLY A 81 -8.08 -10.40 -1.06
N LEU A 82 -7.59 -9.99 0.12
CA LEU A 82 -6.23 -9.47 0.28
C LEU A 82 -5.17 -10.46 -0.23
N ASN A 83 -5.35 -11.76 0.02
CA ASN A 83 -4.40 -12.79 -0.40
C ASN A 83 -4.37 -12.99 -1.94
N ASP A 84 -5.42 -12.55 -2.64
CA ASP A 84 -5.55 -12.74 -4.09
C ASP A 84 -4.96 -11.58 -4.89
N LEU A 85 -4.68 -10.43 -4.26
CA LEU A 85 -4.18 -9.24 -4.95
C LEU A 85 -2.85 -9.48 -5.66
N GLN A 86 -1.87 -10.05 -4.98
CA GLN A 86 -0.55 -10.28 -5.56
C GLN A 86 -0.59 -11.31 -6.70
N PRO A 87 -1.26 -12.47 -6.58
CA PRO A 87 -1.46 -13.38 -7.70
C PRO A 87 -2.16 -12.72 -8.90
N ARG A 88 -3.19 -11.92 -8.66
CA ARG A 88 -3.90 -11.19 -9.72
C ARG A 88 -3.03 -10.13 -10.39
N ALA A 89 -2.22 -9.39 -9.64
CA ALA A 89 -1.26 -8.44 -10.19
C ALA A 89 -0.22 -9.16 -11.08
N THR A 90 0.35 -10.26 -10.59
CA THR A 90 1.29 -11.07 -11.36
C THR A 90 0.67 -11.57 -12.65
N ALA A 91 -0.53 -12.13 -12.61
CA ALA A 91 -1.23 -12.63 -13.79
C ALA A 91 -1.54 -11.52 -14.80
N ALA A 92 -1.97 -10.33 -14.32
CA ALA A 92 -2.24 -9.18 -15.18
C ALA A 92 -0.98 -8.69 -15.92
N ILE A 93 0.15 -8.66 -15.23
CA ILE A 93 1.45 -8.26 -15.79
C ILE A 93 1.92 -9.29 -16.84
N GLN A 94 1.85 -10.58 -16.53
CA GLN A 94 2.25 -11.66 -17.44
C GLN A 94 1.37 -11.70 -18.70
N ALA A 95 0.06 -11.52 -18.54
CA ALA A 95 -0.90 -11.48 -19.63
C ALA A 95 -0.87 -10.16 -20.41
N GLN A 96 -0.14 -9.16 -19.93
CA GLN A 96 -0.16 -7.78 -20.44
C GLN A 96 -1.59 -7.20 -20.57
N GLY A 97 -2.46 -7.55 -19.64
CA GLY A 97 -3.87 -7.17 -19.64
C GLY A 97 -4.49 -7.33 -18.25
N GLY A 98 -5.77 -6.95 -18.15
CA GLY A 98 -6.50 -7.00 -16.88
C GLY A 98 -6.76 -5.60 -16.32
N ALA A 99 -6.62 -5.41 -15.01
CA ALA A 99 -6.87 -4.12 -14.38
C ALA A 99 -5.84 -3.05 -14.80
N ASP A 100 -6.32 -1.82 -14.99
CA ASP A 100 -5.50 -0.66 -15.34
C ASP A 100 -4.80 -0.09 -14.10
N ILE A 101 -5.49 -0.13 -12.96
CA ILE A 101 -4.97 0.30 -11.65
C ILE A 101 -5.12 -0.88 -10.68
N ILE A 102 -4.05 -1.22 -9.99
CA ILE A 102 -4.05 -2.32 -9.02
C ILE A 102 -3.56 -1.76 -7.68
N MET A 103 -4.39 -1.88 -6.64
CA MET A 103 -3.96 -1.63 -5.28
C MET A 103 -3.00 -2.73 -4.85
N ILE A 104 -1.88 -2.36 -4.22
CA ILE A 104 -0.89 -3.31 -3.76
C ILE A 104 -0.37 -2.88 -2.39
N PHE A 105 0.13 -3.81 -1.60
CA PHE A 105 0.56 -3.58 -0.22
C PHE A 105 2.07 -3.50 -0.07
N ASP A 106 2.51 -2.76 0.92
CA ASP A 106 3.89 -2.65 1.35
C ASP A 106 4.82 -2.27 0.19
N ASN A 107 5.98 -2.89 0.13
CA ASN A 107 6.96 -2.69 -0.94
C ASN A 107 6.73 -3.57 -2.18
N LYS A 108 5.58 -4.23 -2.31
CA LYS A 108 5.35 -5.18 -3.41
C LYS A 108 5.32 -4.53 -4.80
N ALA A 109 5.09 -3.21 -4.89
CA ALA A 109 5.25 -2.48 -6.14
C ALA A 109 6.67 -2.61 -6.71
N GLN A 110 7.68 -2.73 -5.86
CA GLN A 110 9.08 -2.92 -6.26
C GLN A 110 9.30 -4.23 -7.06
N LEU A 111 8.51 -5.27 -6.79
CA LEU A 111 8.57 -6.53 -7.54
C LEU A 111 8.18 -6.36 -9.02
N TYR A 112 7.47 -5.30 -9.34
CA TYR A 112 6.89 -5.03 -10.66
C TYR A 112 7.36 -3.70 -11.25
N ALA A 113 8.42 -3.10 -10.74
CA ALA A 113 8.89 -1.76 -11.08
C ALA A 113 9.03 -1.53 -12.59
N ASP A 114 9.58 -2.51 -13.31
CA ASP A 114 9.76 -2.44 -14.77
C ASP A 114 8.44 -2.46 -15.55
N SER A 115 7.38 -2.98 -14.94
CA SER A 115 6.04 -3.08 -15.54
C SER A 115 5.12 -1.93 -15.13
N CYS A 116 5.49 -1.16 -14.12
CA CYS A 116 4.72 -0.01 -13.64
C CYS A 116 4.92 1.21 -14.55
N ALA A 117 3.83 1.94 -14.76
CA ALA A 117 3.91 3.25 -15.39
C ALA A 117 4.68 4.24 -14.51
N ASP A 118 5.28 5.25 -15.13
CA ASP A 118 5.84 6.39 -14.41
C ASP A 118 4.70 7.30 -13.94
N VAL A 119 4.54 7.42 -12.63
CA VAL A 119 3.52 8.26 -11.98
C VAL A 119 4.14 9.43 -11.22
N SER A 120 5.39 9.79 -11.53
CA SER A 120 6.14 10.84 -10.85
C SER A 120 5.41 12.18 -10.84
N ALA A 121 4.86 12.61 -11.97
CA ALA A 121 4.14 13.88 -12.06
C ALA A 121 2.93 13.94 -11.12
N VAL A 122 2.20 12.83 -10.97
CA VAL A 122 1.06 12.74 -10.05
C VAL A 122 1.54 12.78 -8.60
N CYS A 123 2.56 12.00 -8.26
CA CYS A 123 3.11 11.97 -6.90
C CYS A 123 3.69 13.31 -6.49
N GLU A 124 4.43 13.98 -7.37
CA GLU A 124 5.00 15.31 -7.11
C GLU A 124 3.91 16.36 -6.88
N SER A 125 2.84 16.33 -7.68
CA SER A 125 1.70 17.24 -7.52
C SER A 125 1.00 17.02 -6.18
N ILE A 126 0.70 15.76 -5.82
CA ILE A 126 0.07 15.42 -4.54
C ILE A 126 0.99 15.77 -3.37
N GLY A 127 2.26 15.40 -3.45
CA GLY A 127 3.25 15.67 -2.42
C GLY A 127 3.39 17.17 -2.16
N SER A 128 3.46 17.99 -3.19
CA SER A 128 3.53 19.44 -3.07
C SER A 128 2.29 20.02 -2.39
N ALA A 129 1.11 19.48 -2.69
CA ALA A 129 -0.15 19.94 -2.10
C ALA A 129 -0.34 19.50 -0.64
N GLN A 130 0.26 18.35 -0.23
CA GLN A 130 0.05 17.71 1.07
C GLN A 130 1.25 17.83 2.04
N GLY A 131 2.29 18.55 1.66
CA GLY A 131 3.48 18.72 2.52
C GLY A 131 4.49 17.57 2.42
N GLY A 132 4.44 16.75 1.39
CA GLY A 132 5.39 15.68 1.09
C GLY A 132 4.90 14.29 1.45
N TYR A 133 5.84 13.35 1.46
CA TYR A 133 5.61 11.93 1.77
C TYR A 133 6.53 11.48 2.90
N TYR A 134 6.05 10.55 3.71
CA TYR A 134 6.92 9.81 4.63
C TYR A 134 7.98 9.02 3.88
N ASP A 135 9.17 8.89 4.45
CA ASP A 135 10.27 8.15 3.83
C ASP A 135 9.90 6.69 3.52
N LEU A 136 9.13 6.04 4.41
CA LEU A 136 8.64 4.69 4.16
C LEU A 136 7.72 4.63 2.93
N SER A 137 6.89 5.64 2.70
CA SER A 137 6.05 5.71 1.49
C SER A 137 6.91 5.80 0.24
N LYS A 138 7.96 6.64 0.26
CA LYS A 138 8.92 6.73 -0.85
C LYS A 138 9.66 5.42 -1.07
N ALA A 139 10.18 4.80 0.00
CA ALA A 139 10.89 3.53 -0.09
C ALA A 139 10.04 2.41 -0.73
N ASN A 140 8.73 2.41 -0.47
CA ASN A 140 7.82 1.41 -1.01
C ASN A 140 7.42 1.67 -2.47
N THR A 141 7.39 2.92 -2.92
CA THR A 141 6.73 3.31 -4.18
C THR A 141 7.63 4.05 -5.17
N HIS A 142 8.91 4.28 -4.85
CA HIS A 142 9.90 4.89 -5.72
C HIS A 142 11.07 3.92 -5.94
N ASP A 143 11.44 3.64 -7.18
CA ASP A 143 12.48 2.67 -7.54
C ASP A 143 13.91 3.25 -7.61
N GLY A 144 14.09 4.48 -7.15
CA GLY A 144 15.33 5.25 -7.25
C GLY A 144 15.42 6.13 -8.48
N LYS A 145 14.54 5.93 -9.49
CA LYS A 145 14.51 6.69 -10.74
C LYS A 145 13.17 7.39 -10.96
N LYS A 146 12.06 6.73 -10.62
CA LYS A 146 10.69 7.19 -10.83
C LYS A 146 9.77 6.70 -9.73
N TRP A 147 8.64 7.34 -9.58
CA TRP A 147 7.54 6.81 -8.82
C TRP A 147 6.83 5.72 -9.63
N ILE A 148 6.80 4.51 -9.09
CA ILE A 148 6.21 3.31 -9.68
C ILE A 148 4.80 3.02 -9.17
N ALA A 149 4.40 3.69 -8.09
CA ALA A 149 3.05 3.65 -7.54
C ALA A 149 2.74 4.96 -6.81
N VAL A 150 1.45 5.28 -6.67
CA VAL A 150 0.98 6.40 -5.87
C VAL A 150 0.74 5.90 -4.44
N PRO A 151 1.41 6.47 -3.41
CA PRO A 151 1.13 6.13 -2.03
C PRO A 151 -0.32 6.46 -1.67
N TYR A 152 -1.07 5.47 -1.20
CA TYR A 152 -2.45 5.65 -0.78
C TYR A 152 -2.58 5.96 0.71
N CYS A 153 -1.98 5.13 1.54
CA CYS A 153 -1.90 5.34 2.98
C CYS A 153 -0.70 4.62 3.56
N ILE A 154 -0.32 5.01 4.76
CA ILE A 154 0.66 4.30 5.57
C ILE A 154 0.02 3.97 6.91
N VAL A 155 0.20 2.75 7.38
CA VAL A 155 -0.31 2.29 8.66
C VAL A 155 0.85 1.84 9.52
N GLY A 156 0.99 2.45 10.70
CA GLY A 156 1.97 2.01 11.69
C GLY A 156 1.53 0.73 12.38
N ALA A 157 2.49 -0.11 12.75
CA ALA A 157 2.23 -1.24 13.63
C ALA A 157 2.01 -0.71 15.05
N MET A 158 0.75 -0.71 15.50
CA MET A 158 0.36 -0.26 16.83
C MET A 158 -0.25 -1.40 17.62
N VAL A 159 0.00 -1.41 18.93
CA VAL A 159 -0.62 -2.38 19.85
C VAL A 159 -1.82 -1.74 20.51
N ALA A 160 -3.01 -2.29 20.27
CA ALA A 160 -4.19 -1.96 21.05
C ALA A 160 -4.28 -2.90 22.26
N TYR A 161 -4.45 -2.35 23.44
CA TYR A 161 -4.58 -3.12 24.68
C TYR A 161 -5.73 -2.61 25.55
N ARG A 162 -6.30 -3.50 26.33
CA ARG A 162 -7.36 -3.13 27.28
C ARG A 162 -6.75 -2.64 28.58
N LYS A 163 -6.71 -1.32 28.74
CA LYS A 163 -6.09 -0.68 29.91
C LYS A 163 -6.62 -1.21 31.24
N SER A 164 -7.93 -1.36 31.40
CA SER A 164 -8.52 -1.86 32.64
C SER A 164 -7.99 -3.22 33.07
N TRP A 165 -7.64 -4.12 32.11
CA TRP A 165 -7.07 -5.41 32.43
C TRP A 165 -5.61 -5.33 32.91
N PHE A 166 -4.88 -4.35 32.37
CA PHE A 166 -3.53 -4.07 32.84
C PHE A 166 -3.53 -3.40 34.21
N ASP A 167 -4.46 -2.48 34.48
CA ASP A 167 -4.64 -1.88 35.79
C ASP A 167 -4.97 -2.93 36.87
N GLU A 168 -5.84 -3.91 36.58
CA GLU A 168 -6.18 -5.01 37.48
C GLU A 168 -4.99 -5.89 37.91
N ILE A 169 -3.93 -5.92 37.13
CA ILE A 169 -2.68 -6.65 37.42
C ILE A 169 -1.57 -5.76 37.95
N GLY A 170 -1.88 -4.47 38.25
CA GLY A 170 -0.93 -3.48 38.76
C GLY A 170 0.04 -2.95 37.71
N VAL A 171 -0.31 -2.98 36.43
CA VAL A 171 0.50 -2.45 35.33
C VAL A 171 -0.18 -1.19 34.78
N SER A 172 0.24 -0.02 35.23
CA SER A 172 -0.38 1.27 34.87
C SER A 172 0.01 1.79 33.48
N LYS A 173 1.17 1.36 32.95
CA LYS A 173 1.71 1.70 31.64
C LYS A 173 1.94 0.44 30.83
N PHE A 174 1.76 0.53 29.51
CA PHE A 174 2.08 -0.60 28.62
C PHE A 174 3.57 -0.95 28.74
N PRO A 175 3.93 -2.25 28.81
CA PRO A 175 5.31 -2.70 28.93
C PRO A 175 6.22 -2.14 27.84
N GLU A 176 7.42 -1.75 28.21
CA GLU A 176 8.43 -1.21 27.29
C GLU A 176 9.43 -2.28 26.83
N THR A 177 9.50 -3.39 27.57
CA THR A 177 10.39 -4.51 27.25
C THR A 177 9.62 -5.81 27.07
N TRP A 178 10.22 -6.74 26.33
CA TRP A 178 9.64 -8.08 26.15
C TRP A 178 9.53 -8.88 27.46
N ASP A 179 10.42 -8.64 28.41
CA ASP A 179 10.36 -9.29 29.73
C ASP A 179 9.19 -8.76 30.54
N GLU A 180 8.99 -7.44 30.60
CA GLU A 180 7.82 -6.84 31.24
C GLU A 180 6.52 -7.29 30.58
N TYR A 181 6.49 -7.34 29.25
CA TYR A 181 5.33 -7.82 28.49
C TYR A 181 5.01 -9.27 28.82
N ARG A 182 6.04 -10.13 28.92
CA ARG A 182 5.88 -11.53 29.30
C ARG A 182 5.37 -11.68 30.73
N GLU A 183 5.87 -10.90 31.70
CA GLU A 183 5.42 -10.94 33.09
C GLU A 183 3.97 -10.42 33.23
N ALA A 184 3.61 -9.35 32.51
CA ALA A 184 2.22 -8.90 32.42
C ALA A 184 1.32 -9.99 31.83
N GLY A 185 1.80 -10.67 30.79
CA GLY A 185 1.10 -11.79 30.16
C GLY A 185 0.83 -12.96 31.09
N LYS A 186 1.80 -13.33 31.96
CA LYS A 186 1.60 -14.36 32.99
C LYS A 186 0.50 -13.97 33.97
N LYS A 187 0.50 -12.73 34.45
CA LYS A 187 -0.52 -12.21 35.36
C LYS A 187 -1.90 -12.18 34.70
N LEU A 188 -1.99 -11.72 33.45
CA LEU A 188 -3.24 -11.73 32.70
C LEU A 188 -3.77 -13.14 32.46
N LYS A 189 -2.87 -14.07 32.08
CA LYS A 189 -3.22 -15.48 31.89
C LYS A 189 -3.80 -16.10 33.16
N ALA A 190 -3.25 -15.80 34.35
CA ALA A 190 -3.76 -16.29 35.63
C ALA A 190 -5.20 -15.80 35.92
N LYS A 191 -5.62 -14.68 35.28
CA LYS A 191 -6.99 -14.13 35.32
C LYS A 191 -7.87 -14.62 34.15
N GLY A 192 -7.44 -15.64 33.39
CA GLY A 192 -8.18 -16.14 32.24
C GLY A 192 -8.13 -15.26 30.99
N ARG A 193 -7.20 -14.30 30.91
CA ARG A 193 -7.07 -13.31 29.83
C ARG A 193 -5.66 -13.36 29.22
N PRO A 194 -5.28 -14.48 28.55
CA PRO A 194 -3.94 -14.62 28.02
C PRO A 194 -3.66 -13.59 26.93
N LEU A 195 -2.41 -13.11 26.87
CA LEU A 195 -1.91 -12.42 25.69
C LEU A 195 -1.83 -13.43 24.54
N GLY A 196 -2.20 -12.99 23.37
CA GLY A 196 -2.15 -13.78 22.14
C GLY A 196 -1.44 -13.04 21.04
N GLN A 197 -0.89 -13.80 20.11
CA GLN A 197 -0.29 -13.29 18.87
C GLN A 197 -0.68 -14.21 17.73
N THR A 198 -1.11 -13.64 16.65
CA THR A 198 -1.37 -14.42 15.45
C THR A 198 -0.08 -14.68 14.68
N LEU A 199 0.13 -15.92 14.29
CA LEU A 199 1.21 -16.38 13.43
C LEU A 199 0.62 -17.14 12.22
N GLY A 200 -0.59 -16.74 11.81
CA GLY A 200 -1.30 -17.34 10.70
C GLY A 200 -0.63 -17.11 9.34
N HIS A 201 -1.23 -17.71 8.31
CA HIS A 201 -0.72 -17.66 6.94
C HIS A 201 -1.31 -16.51 6.11
N THR A 202 -2.10 -15.64 6.71
CA THR A 202 -2.65 -14.46 6.03
C THR A 202 -1.58 -13.39 5.85
N VAL A 203 -1.72 -12.61 4.79
CA VAL A 203 -0.84 -11.46 4.54
C VAL A 203 -0.94 -10.47 5.70
N GLY A 204 0.19 -10.15 6.32
CA GLY A 204 0.28 -9.16 7.38
C GLY A 204 0.24 -9.70 8.82
N ASP A 205 -0.42 -10.81 9.09
CA ASP A 205 -0.58 -11.31 10.47
C ASP A 205 0.75 -11.68 11.13
N ALA A 206 1.46 -12.67 10.58
CA ALA A 206 2.73 -13.10 11.14
C ALA A 206 3.84 -12.02 10.98
N PRO A 207 4.00 -11.35 9.83
CA PRO A 207 4.95 -10.26 9.66
C PRO A 207 4.75 -9.10 10.63
N ALA A 208 3.51 -8.72 10.93
CA ALA A 208 3.20 -7.62 11.85
C ALA A 208 3.77 -7.83 13.27
N PHE A 209 4.00 -9.07 13.67
CA PHE A 209 4.67 -9.40 14.93
C PHE A 209 6.14 -9.82 14.74
N ALA A 210 6.39 -10.71 13.79
CA ALA A 210 7.70 -11.36 13.64
C ALA A 210 8.81 -10.34 13.32
N TYR A 211 8.54 -9.37 12.44
CA TYR A 211 9.54 -8.36 12.08
C TYR A 211 9.84 -7.39 13.22
N PRO A 212 8.88 -6.72 13.88
CA PRO A 212 9.19 -5.90 15.04
C PRO A 212 9.92 -6.68 16.14
N TYR A 213 9.54 -7.95 16.36
CA TYR A 213 10.23 -8.80 17.31
C TYR A 213 11.69 -9.05 16.91
N LEU A 214 11.94 -9.42 15.65
CA LEU A 214 13.30 -9.60 15.11
C LEU A 214 14.13 -8.32 15.24
N TRP A 215 13.57 -7.18 14.85
CA TRP A 215 14.27 -5.89 14.87
C TRP A 215 14.58 -5.42 16.28
N SER A 216 13.69 -5.67 17.26
CA SER A 216 13.92 -5.33 18.65
C SER A 216 15.12 -6.06 19.27
N TRP A 217 15.55 -7.15 18.66
CA TRP A 217 16.74 -7.89 19.00
C TRP A 217 17.96 -7.54 18.12
N GLY A 218 17.88 -6.49 17.32
CA GLY A 218 18.93 -6.07 16.40
C GLY A 218 19.09 -6.98 15.17
N GLY A 219 18.13 -7.87 14.94
CA GLY A 219 18.06 -8.69 13.72
C GLY A 219 17.51 -7.88 12.55
N ARG A 220 17.70 -8.38 11.34
CA ARG A 220 17.11 -7.89 10.11
C ARG A 220 16.99 -9.02 9.09
N GLU A 221 16.12 -8.86 8.12
CA GLU A 221 15.87 -9.87 7.10
C GLU A 221 16.96 -9.88 6.04
N VAL A 222 17.40 -8.69 5.64
CA VAL A 222 18.40 -8.46 4.61
C VAL A 222 19.40 -7.41 5.08
N GLU A 223 20.55 -7.36 4.46
CA GLU A 223 21.53 -6.29 4.62
C GLU A 223 21.05 -4.99 3.96
N GLU A 224 21.84 -3.92 4.07
CA GLU A 224 21.52 -2.61 3.48
C GLU A 224 21.45 -2.63 1.94
N ASP A 225 22.05 -3.65 1.31
CA ASP A 225 21.96 -3.87 -0.13
C ASP A 225 20.58 -4.35 -0.60
N GLY A 226 19.67 -4.66 0.34
CA GLY A 226 18.32 -5.16 0.07
C GLY A 226 18.26 -6.54 -0.57
N LYS A 227 19.37 -7.28 -0.65
CA LYS A 227 19.50 -8.56 -1.37
C LYS A 227 20.10 -9.67 -0.51
N THR A 228 21.14 -9.38 0.24
CA THR A 228 21.83 -10.37 1.05
C THR A 228 21.00 -10.74 2.28
N VAL A 229 20.54 -12.00 2.34
CA VAL A 229 19.71 -12.50 3.45
C VAL A 229 20.53 -12.55 4.75
N LYS A 230 19.97 -11.98 5.84
CA LYS A 230 20.62 -11.87 7.15
C LYS A 230 19.88 -12.57 8.30
N LEU A 231 18.87 -13.33 8.03
CA LEU A 231 18.04 -14.02 9.04
C LEU A 231 18.84 -14.94 9.98
N ASN A 232 19.95 -15.51 9.51
CA ASN A 232 20.75 -16.51 10.23
C ASN A 232 21.96 -15.95 10.97
N THR A 233 22.04 -14.65 11.21
CA THR A 233 23.18 -14.08 11.95
C THR A 233 23.12 -14.46 13.41
N LYS A 234 24.26 -14.98 13.93
CA LYS A 234 24.41 -15.22 15.37
C LYS A 234 24.16 -13.91 16.14
N ARG A 235 23.26 -13.96 17.11
CA ARG A 235 22.97 -12.87 18.04
C ARG A 235 24.29 -12.32 18.62
N ARG A 236 24.61 -11.06 18.41
CA ARG A 236 25.54 -10.37 19.31
C ARG A 236 24.74 -10.10 20.59
N SER A 237 25.06 -10.84 21.64
CA SER A 237 24.56 -10.52 22.98
C SER A 237 25.13 -9.17 23.37
N SER A 238 24.34 -8.09 23.22
CA SER A 238 24.60 -6.87 23.97
C SER A 238 24.23 -7.17 25.41
N ARG A 239 25.23 -7.17 26.27
CA ARG A 239 25.05 -7.10 27.73
C ARG A 239 24.44 -5.77 28.11
#